data_495de30dc41ae6b7cdafaf1cc0bbffd3
#
_entry.id   495de30dc41ae6b7cdafaf1cc0bbffd3
#
_cell.length_a   1.000
_cell.length_b   1.000
_cell.length_c   1.000
_cell.angle_alpha   90.00
_cell.angle_beta   90.00
_cell.angle_gamma   90.00
#
_symmetry.space_group_name_H-M   'P 1'
#
loop_
_entity.id
_entity.type
_entity.pdbx_description
1 polymer ?
#
loop_
_entity_poly.entity_id
_entity_poly.type
_entity_poly.pdbx_seq_one_letter_code
_entity_poly.pdbx_strand_id
1 'polypeptide(L)'
;MSNHKTNIEFINHASVLVRYNKTAILSDPWYYNSVFNKGWRLLYDNDKNYIKEILNKINYIYISHEHPDHFNPQFLASVEIREIIIKNKIKFIFQKTKDKRVISFLKKVGFDVIECPINKKIKLNSDTYILISKHDFYDSSILIEFPDNKILNLNDCPLRTEVEIKKFQQLVGNVDLLLTQFSYAAWKGSKNEKNLRLISANEKIKNIVDQYKYLKPKKVIPFASYIYFSNEMNFYMNDKSNKPLEVIEKLKSQNVDAVILKPGETQEIDTLKQNPASLEFW
;
A
#
# COMPACT_ATOMS: atom_id res chain seq x y z
N MET A 1 -30.26 -11.70 1.84
CA MET A 1 -28.95 -11.25 1.31
C MET A 1 -28.06 -11.03 2.51
N SER A 2 -26.92 -11.70 2.62
CA SER A 2 -25.99 -11.52 3.75
C SER A 2 -25.39 -10.11 3.66
N ASN A 3 -25.61 -9.33 4.71
CA ASN A 3 -25.19 -7.92 4.78
C ASN A 3 -23.67 -7.84 5.09
N HIS A 4 -22.84 -8.51 4.28
CA HIS A 4 -21.38 -8.46 4.46
C HIS A 4 -20.87 -7.14 3.88
N LYS A 5 -20.11 -6.42 4.70
CA LYS A 5 -19.55 -5.11 4.37
C LYS A 5 -18.05 -5.23 4.13
N THR A 6 -17.56 -4.51 3.14
CA THR A 6 -16.11 -4.42 2.89
C THR A 6 -15.51 -3.37 3.81
N ASN A 7 -14.53 -3.78 4.59
CA ASN A 7 -13.82 -2.92 5.53
C ASN A 7 -12.35 -2.77 5.13
N ILE A 8 -11.80 -1.59 5.40
CA ILE A 8 -10.37 -1.31 5.30
C ILE A 8 -9.86 -0.84 6.65
N GLU A 9 -8.71 -1.37 7.06
CA GLU A 9 -7.99 -0.95 8.26
C GLU A 9 -6.59 -0.50 7.85
N PHE A 10 -6.20 0.72 8.21
CA PHE A 10 -4.86 1.22 7.98
C PHE A 10 -3.92 0.70 9.06
N ILE A 11 -2.86 0.01 8.67
CA ILE A 11 -1.89 -0.55 9.61
C ILE A 11 -0.67 0.37 9.71
N ASN A 12 -0.01 0.65 8.58
CA ASN A 12 1.11 1.59 8.49
C ASN A 12 1.57 1.74 7.03
N HIS A 13 2.32 2.76 6.71
CA HIS A 13 3.05 3.01 5.45
C HIS A 13 2.34 2.44 4.19
N ALA A 14 2.78 1.29 3.69
CA ALA A 14 2.20 0.58 2.54
C ALA A 14 1.32 -0.63 2.96
N SER A 15 0.96 -0.72 4.26
CA SER A 15 0.21 -1.84 4.80
C SER A 15 -1.20 -1.44 5.18
N VAL A 16 -2.16 -2.03 4.50
CA VAL A 16 -3.59 -2.01 4.85
C VAL A 16 -4.13 -3.42 4.93
N LEU A 17 -5.15 -3.60 5.74
CA LEU A 17 -5.90 -4.84 5.82
C LEU A 17 -7.29 -4.62 5.25
N VAL A 18 -7.61 -5.32 4.17
CA VAL A 18 -8.92 -5.30 3.53
C VAL A 18 -9.66 -6.58 3.91
N ARG A 19 -10.88 -6.44 4.40
CA ARG A 19 -11.73 -7.56 4.84
C ARG A 19 -13.08 -7.56 4.14
N TYR A 20 -13.51 -8.74 3.71
CA TYR A 20 -14.86 -9.02 3.27
C TYR A 20 -15.22 -10.46 3.64
N ASN A 21 -16.30 -10.67 4.38
CA ASN A 21 -16.75 -11.98 4.83
C ASN A 21 -15.58 -12.76 5.50
N LYS A 22 -15.18 -13.89 4.92
CA LYS A 22 -14.06 -14.73 5.39
C LYS A 22 -12.72 -14.39 4.74
N THR A 23 -12.66 -13.37 3.90
CA THR A 23 -11.43 -12.94 3.23
C THR A 23 -10.80 -11.78 3.98
N ALA A 24 -9.52 -11.89 4.28
CA ALA A 24 -8.72 -10.84 4.89
C ALA A 24 -7.35 -10.80 4.20
N ILE A 25 -7.07 -9.70 3.49
CA ILE A 25 -5.84 -9.49 2.72
C ILE A 25 -5.06 -8.33 3.33
N LEU A 26 -3.85 -8.61 3.80
CA LEU A 26 -2.89 -7.63 4.30
C LEU A 26 -1.89 -7.29 3.19
N SER A 27 -1.55 -6.01 2.99
CA SER A 27 -0.49 -5.60 2.07
C SER A 27 0.82 -5.27 2.79
N ASP A 28 1.93 -5.52 2.12
CA ASP A 28 3.29 -5.00 2.36
C ASP A 28 3.68 -4.81 3.85
N PRO A 29 3.92 -5.89 4.62
CA PRO A 29 4.10 -5.85 6.06
C PRO A 29 5.51 -5.41 6.45
N TRP A 30 5.69 -4.10 6.70
CA TRP A 30 6.87 -3.53 7.35
C TRP A 30 6.41 -2.66 8.54
N TYR A 31 6.81 -3.04 9.76
CA TYR A 31 6.28 -2.42 10.99
C TYR A 31 7.34 -2.00 11.99
N TYR A 32 8.56 -2.46 11.81
CA TYR A 32 9.64 -2.25 12.76
C TYR A 32 10.97 -1.95 12.07
N ASN A 33 11.85 -1.30 12.82
CA ASN A 33 13.22 -1.01 12.45
C ASN A 33 13.33 -0.05 11.26
N SER A 34 14.56 0.23 10.90
CA SER A 34 14.87 1.03 9.72
C SER A 34 15.17 0.12 8.52
N VAL A 35 14.93 0.65 7.32
CA VAL A 35 15.29 0.01 6.06
C VAL A 35 16.29 0.86 5.28
N PHE A 36 16.79 0.36 4.14
CA PHE A 36 17.77 1.08 3.31
C PHE A 36 19.00 1.58 4.10
N ASN A 37 19.70 0.65 4.79
CA ASN A 37 20.87 0.98 5.61
C ASN A 37 20.62 2.09 6.63
N LYS A 38 19.54 2.00 7.38
CA LYS A 38 19.06 3.02 8.33
C LYS A 38 18.64 4.35 7.65
N GLY A 39 18.43 4.34 6.34
CA GLY A 39 18.04 5.52 5.59
C GLY A 39 16.59 5.95 5.81
N TRP A 40 15.70 5.00 6.13
CA TRP A 40 14.28 5.26 6.35
C TRP A 40 13.77 4.64 7.63
N ARG A 41 12.84 5.36 8.27
CA ARG A 41 12.01 4.88 9.38
C ARG A 41 10.55 5.26 9.14
N LEU A 42 9.67 4.49 9.77
CA LEU A 42 8.24 4.78 9.82
C LEU A 42 7.97 6.05 10.63
N LEU A 43 6.93 6.81 10.28
CA LEU A 43 6.44 7.94 11.09
C LEU A 43 5.82 7.46 12.41
N TYR A 44 5.37 6.21 12.47
CA TYR A 44 4.76 5.57 13.62
C TYR A 44 5.26 4.13 13.75
N ASP A 45 5.63 3.73 14.96
CA ASP A 45 6.02 2.36 15.27
C ASP A 45 4.80 1.59 15.79
N ASN A 46 4.43 0.49 15.12
CA ASN A 46 3.32 -0.34 15.55
C ASN A 46 3.62 -1.11 16.84
N ASP A 47 2.60 -1.31 17.67
CA ASP A 47 2.67 -2.26 18.78
C ASP A 47 2.81 -3.69 18.26
N LYS A 48 3.73 -4.47 18.87
CA LYS A 48 4.02 -5.85 18.43
C LYS A 48 2.84 -6.80 18.64
N ASN A 49 2.09 -6.63 19.72
CA ASN A 49 0.94 -7.50 20.01
C ASN A 49 -0.19 -7.22 19.04
N TYR A 50 -0.42 -5.94 18.72
CA TYR A 50 -1.38 -5.55 17.69
C TYR A 50 -1.06 -6.21 16.33
N ILE A 51 0.21 -6.21 15.90
CA ILE A 51 0.59 -6.88 14.63
C ILE A 51 0.36 -8.39 14.70
N LYS A 52 0.65 -9.06 15.83
CA LYS A 52 0.35 -10.47 16.01
C LYS A 52 -1.16 -10.76 15.96
N GLU A 53 -1.97 -9.89 16.57
CA GLU A 53 -3.43 -9.98 16.46
C GLU A 53 -3.93 -9.87 15.02
N ILE A 54 -3.37 -8.93 14.23
CA ILE A 54 -3.66 -8.82 12.80
C ILE A 54 -3.33 -10.13 12.08
N LEU A 55 -2.11 -10.67 12.27
CA LEU A 55 -1.68 -11.89 11.61
C LEU A 55 -2.53 -13.11 12.01
N ASN A 56 -3.13 -13.12 13.19
CA ASN A 56 -4.05 -14.19 13.61
C ASN A 56 -5.45 -14.09 12.95
N LYS A 57 -5.74 -13.00 12.24
CA LYS A 57 -7.07 -12.70 11.66
C LYS A 57 -7.07 -12.63 10.13
N ILE A 58 -5.94 -12.93 9.46
CA ILE A 58 -5.79 -12.81 8.01
C ILE A 58 -5.63 -14.17 7.32
N ASN A 59 -5.93 -14.18 6.00
CA ASN A 59 -5.76 -15.36 5.15
C ASN A 59 -4.65 -15.16 4.11
N TYR A 60 -4.41 -13.90 3.72
CA TYR A 60 -3.49 -13.57 2.65
C TYR A 60 -2.59 -12.40 3.01
N ILE A 61 -1.35 -12.44 2.54
CA ILE A 61 -0.42 -11.31 2.52
C ILE A 61 -0.06 -11.04 1.06
N TYR A 62 -0.39 -9.85 0.57
CA TYR A 62 0.07 -9.36 -0.72
C TYR A 62 1.40 -8.63 -0.56
N ILE A 63 2.38 -8.99 -1.38
CA ILE A 63 3.65 -8.27 -1.51
C ILE A 63 3.66 -7.61 -2.90
N SER A 64 3.77 -6.31 -2.93
CA SER A 64 3.76 -5.55 -4.18
C SER A 64 5.06 -5.68 -4.96
N HIS A 65 6.19 -5.57 -4.27
CA HIS A 65 7.52 -5.69 -4.85
C HIS A 65 8.59 -5.97 -3.77
N GLU A 66 9.86 -6.05 -4.18
CA GLU A 66 10.97 -6.53 -3.35
C GLU A 66 11.67 -5.49 -2.48
N HIS A 67 11.30 -4.20 -2.54
CA HIS A 67 11.91 -3.19 -1.69
C HIS A 67 11.65 -3.47 -0.20
N PRO A 68 12.63 -3.18 0.69
CA PRO A 68 12.56 -3.61 2.09
C PRO A 68 11.49 -2.90 2.94
N ASP A 69 10.92 -1.82 2.46
CA ASP A 69 9.77 -1.11 3.04
C ASP A 69 8.40 -1.73 2.64
N HIS A 70 8.40 -2.67 1.69
CA HIS A 70 7.24 -3.47 1.26
C HIS A 70 7.44 -4.95 1.56
N PHE A 71 8.59 -5.49 1.20
CA PHE A 71 9.00 -6.85 1.49
C PHE A 71 10.12 -6.83 2.53
N ASN A 72 9.79 -7.14 3.79
CA ASN A 72 10.75 -7.15 4.89
C ASN A 72 11.12 -8.58 5.32
N PRO A 73 12.21 -9.18 4.77
CA PRO A 73 12.61 -10.53 5.11
C PRO A 73 12.92 -10.74 6.59
N GLN A 74 13.48 -9.73 7.28
CA GLN A 74 13.81 -9.83 8.70
C GLN A 74 12.56 -9.96 9.56
N PHE A 75 11.52 -9.19 9.27
CA PHE A 75 10.23 -9.31 9.93
C PHE A 75 9.60 -10.68 9.66
N LEU A 76 9.47 -11.05 8.39
CA LEU A 76 8.77 -12.28 7.97
C LEU A 76 9.47 -13.56 8.45
N ALA A 77 10.82 -13.58 8.52
CA ALA A 77 11.60 -14.75 8.96
C ALA A 77 11.83 -14.79 10.47
N SER A 78 11.40 -13.77 11.24
CA SER A 78 11.48 -13.84 12.69
C SER A 78 10.66 -15.03 13.23
N VAL A 79 11.19 -15.73 14.24
CA VAL A 79 10.63 -17.00 14.70
C VAL A 79 9.13 -16.89 14.99
N GLU A 80 8.76 -15.90 15.78
CA GLU A 80 7.38 -15.71 16.22
C GLU A 80 6.41 -15.40 15.06
N ILE A 81 6.79 -14.50 14.16
CA ILE A 81 5.95 -14.11 13.00
C ILE A 81 5.82 -15.30 12.04
N ARG A 82 6.93 -15.99 11.79
CA ARG A 82 6.94 -17.17 10.93
C ARG A 82 6.01 -18.27 11.47
N GLU A 83 6.07 -18.56 12.78
CA GLU A 83 5.21 -19.55 13.41
C GLU A 83 3.72 -19.19 13.28
N ILE A 84 3.34 -17.91 13.49
CA ILE A 84 1.98 -17.44 13.31
C ILE A 84 1.52 -17.64 11.85
N ILE A 85 2.34 -17.26 10.88
CA ILE A 85 2.01 -17.37 9.46
C ILE A 85 1.79 -18.84 9.06
N ILE A 86 2.68 -19.74 9.49
CA ILE A 86 2.58 -21.18 9.18
C ILE A 86 1.37 -21.81 9.88
N LYS A 87 1.18 -21.54 11.18
CA LYS A 87 0.06 -22.07 11.98
C LYS A 87 -1.29 -21.68 11.37
N ASN A 88 -1.43 -20.43 10.96
CA ASN A 88 -2.67 -19.90 10.39
C ASN A 88 -2.82 -20.17 8.89
N LYS A 89 -1.83 -20.85 8.25
CA LYS A 89 -1.82 -21.19 6.83
C LYS A 89 -2.03 -19.96 5.93
N ILE A 90 -1.42 -18.83 6.31
CA ILE A 90 -1.51 -17.57 5.56
C ILE A 90 -0.78 -17.75 4.25
N LYS A 91 -1.42 -17.41 3.12
CA LYS A 91 -0.84 -17.52 1.78
C LYS A 91 -0.33 -16.18 1.31
N PHE A 92 0.86 -16.18 0.72
CA PHE A 92 1.40 -14.98 0.07
C PHE A 92 0.87 -14.87 -1.35
N ILE A 93 0.53 -13.65 -1.73
CA ILE A 93 0.14 -13.28 -3.09
C ILE A 93 1.29 -12.46 -3.67
N PHE A 94 1.86 -12.90 -4.77
CA PHE A 94 2.97 -12.21 -5.43
C PHE A 94 2.85 -12.30 -6.95
N GLN A 95 3.34 -11.29 -7.65
CA GLN A 95 3.38 -11.28 -9.11
C GLN A 95 4.29 -12.37 -9.67
N LYS A 96 3.90 -12.95 -10.80
CA LYS A 96 4.77 -13.89 -11.54
C LYS A 96 5.91 -13.12 -12.19
N THR A 97 7.14 -13.37 -11.74
CA THR A 97 8.37 -12.74 -12.25
C THR A 97 9.29 -13.78 -12.88
N LYS A 98 10.21 -13.33 -13.75
CA LYS A 98 11.33 -14.18 -14.23
C LYS A 98 12.32 -14.42 -13.11
N ASP A 99 12.66 -13.38 -12.37
CA ASP A 99 13.44 -13.44 -11.13
C ASP A 99 12.59 -14.03 -10.02
N LYS A 100 13.09 -15.08 -9.38
CA LYS A 100 12.38 -15.82 -8.34
C LYS A 100 12.84 -15.49 -6.92
N ARG A 101 13.61 -14.42 -6.70
CA ARG A 101 14.22 -14.11 -5.39
C ARG A 101 13.19 -14.04 -4.26
N VAL A 102 12.13 -13.26 -4.42
CA VAL A 102 11.06 -13.14 -3.41
C VAL A 102 10.38 -14.48 -3.17
N ILE A 103 9.95 -15.15 -4.24
CA ILE A 103 9.26 -16.46 -4.16
C ILE A 103 10.16 -17.52 -3.53
N SER A 104 11.44 -17.56 -3.92
CA SER A 104 12.41 -18.52 -3.37
C SER A 104 12.63 -18.29 -1.87
N PHE A 105 12.71 -17.03 -1.45
CA PHE A 105 12.79 -16.69 -0.02
C PHE A 105 11.54 -17.16 0.73
N LEU A 106 10.34 -16.79 0.27
CA LEU A 106 9.08 -17.18 0.91
C LEU A 106 8.94 -18.69 1.04
N LYS A 107 9.26 -19.45 -0.01
CA LYS A 107 9.25 -20.92 0.02
C LYS A 107 10.32 -21.50 0.95
N LYS A 108 11.53 -20.92 0.96
CA LYS A 108 12.62 -21.35 1.85
C LYS A 108 12.27 -21.24 3.33
N VAL A 109 11.51 -20.21 3.71
CA VAL A 109 11.03 -20.03 5.10
C VAL A 109 9.74 -20.80 5.41
N GLY A 110 9.22 -21.57 4.44
CA GLY A 110 8.08 -22.47 4.63
C GLY A 110 6.70 -21.86 4.37
N PHE A 111 6.64 -20.77 3.61
CA PHE A 111 5.37 -20.11 3.30
C PHE A 111 4.76 -20.58 1.99
N ASP A 112 3.44 -20.65 1.94
CA ASP A 112 2.66 -20.90 0.74
C ASP A 112 2.56 -19.63 -0.11
N VAL A 113 2.80 -19.73 -1.44
CA VAL A 113 2.80 -18.62 -2.36
C VAL A 113 1.88 -18.87 -3.55
N ILE A 114 0.99 -17.94 -3.80
CA ILE A 114 0.17 -17.84 -5.02
C ILE A 114 0.91 -16.92 -6.00
N GLU A 115 1.55 -17.51 -7.01
CA GLU A 115 2.15 -16.74 -8.10
C GLU A 115 1.09 -16.29 -9.10
N CYS A 116 0.83 -14.99 -9.12
CA CYS A 116 -0.22 -14.41 -9.94
C CYS A 116 0.28 -14.03 -11.34
N PRO A 117 -0.32 -14.53 -12.42
CA PRO A 117 -0.01 -14.06 -13.76
C PRO A 117 -0.41 -12.59 -13.92
N ILE A 118 0.43 -11.83 -14.63
CA ILE A 118 0.22 -10.40 -14.85
C ILE A 118 -1.02 -10.15 -15.71
N ASN A 119 -1.83 -9.18 -15.33
CA ASN A 119 -3.04 -8.73 -16.03
C ASN A 119 -4.09 -9.83 -16.25
N LYS A 120 -4.07 -10.84 -15.40
CA LYS A 120 -5.09 -11.92 -15.42
C LYS A 120 -5.82 -11.95 -14.09
N LYS A 121 -7.13 -11.94 -14.17
CA LYS A 121 -8.01 -12.07 -13.00
C LYS A 121 -7.91 -13.47 -12.42
N ILE A 122 -7.69 -13.58 -11.12
CA ILE A 122 -7.60 -14.84 -10.36
C ILE A 122 -8.72 -14.85 -9.33
N LYS A 123 -9.38 -15.97 -9.22
CA LYS A 123 -10.35 -16.23 -8.15
C LYS A 123 -9.62 -16.77 -6.93
N LEU A 124 -9.67 -16.05 -5.79
CA LEU A 124 -9.13 -16.51 -4.51
C LEU A 124 -10.10 -17.46 -3.79
N ASN A 125 -11.38 -17.13 -3.82
CA ASN A 125 -12.47 -17.93 -3.23
C ASN A 125 -13.82 -17.59 -3.90
N SER A 126 -14.98 -17.98 -3.30
CA SER A 126 -16.30 -17.73 -3.87
C SER A 126 -16.57 -16.26 -4.17
N ASP A 127 -16.10 -15.36 -3.32
CA ASP A 127 -16.52 -13.96 -3.27
C ASP A 127 -15.40 -12.96 -3.60
N THR A 128 -14.17 -13.46 -3.88
CA THR A 128 -12.99 -12.60 -4.03
C THR A 128 -12.23 -12.91 -5.30
N TYR A 129 -12.02 -11.89 -6.12
CA TYR A 129 -11.09 -11.92 -7.23
C TYR A 129 -9.98 -10.91 -7.03
N ILE A 130 -8.83 -11.21 -7.59
CA ILE A 130 -7.69 -10.29 -7.65
C ILE A 130 -7.15 -10.20 -9.07
N LEU A 131 -6.57 -9.04 -9.38
CA LEU A 131 -5.80 -8.83 -10.60
C LEU A 131 -4.52 -8.08 -10.23
N ILE A 132 -3.37 -8.65 -10.58
CA ILE A 132 -2.07 -8.02 -10.38
C ILE A 132 -1.59 -7.46 -11.71
N SER A 133 -1.18 -6.19 -11.70
CA SER A 133 -0.58 -5.52 -12.85
C SER A 133 0.82 -5.08 -12.51
N LYS A 134 1.76 -5.36 -13.43
CA LYS A 134 3.14 -4.94 -13.30
C LYS A 134 3.30 -3.51 -13.79
N HIS A 135 4.06 -2.72 -13.03
CA HIS A 135 4.48 -1.38 -13.39
C HIS A 135 6.01 -1.27 -13.32
N ASP A 136 6.61 -0.51 -14.22
CA ASP A 136 8.06 -0.33 -14.34
C ASP A 136 8.85 -1.66 -14.18
N PHE A 137 9.95 -1.64 -13.40
CA PHE A 137 10.87 -2.78 -13.34
C PHE A 137 10.42 -3.87 -12.37
N TYR A 138 9.94 -3.49 -11.16
CA TYR A 138 9.62 -4.43 -10.07
C TYR A 138 8.24 -4.24 -9.48
N ASP A 139 7.67 -3.03 -9.59
CA ASP A 139 6.47 -2.68 -8.90
C ASP A 139 5.25 -3.41 -9.46
N SER A 140 4.34 -3.79 -8.58
CA SER A 140 3.02 -4.27 -8.99
C SER A 140 1.91 -3.61 -8.18
N SER A 141 0.78 -3.41 -8.82
CA SER A 141 -0.48 -3.04 -8.18
C SER A 141 -1.39 -4.24 -8.04
N ILE A 142 -2.32 -4.17 -7.10
CA ILE A 142 -3.38 -5.16 -6.94
C ILE A 142 -4.76 -4.49 -6.99
N LEU A 143 -5.62 -5.01 -7.85
CA LEU A 143 -7.06 -4.79 -7.77
C LEU A 143 -7.66 -5.95 -6.97
N ILE A 144 -8.38 -5.64 -5.90
CA ILE A 144 -9.17 -6.60 -5.12
C ILE A 144 -10.63 -6.32 -5.43
N GLU A 145 -11.34 -7.35 -5.89
CA GLU A 145 -12.73 -7.24 -6.28
C GLU A 145 -13.57 -8.17 -5.41
N PHE A 146 -14.49 -7.56 -4.68
CA PHE A 146 -15.58 -8.20 -3.95
C PHE A 146 -16.90 -7.98 -4.68
N PRO A 147 -18.01 -8.61 -4.27
CA PRO A 147 -19.31 -8.43 -4.94
C PRO A 147 -19.75 -6.96 -5.07
N ASP A 148 -19.50 -6.16 -4.02
CA ASP A 148 -20.02 -4.79 -3.93
C ASP A 148 -18.94 -3.70 -4.07
N ASN A 149 -17.64 -4.05 -3.94
CA ASN A 149 -16.56 -3.07 -3.95
C ASN A 149 -15.34 -3.54 -4.73
N LYS A 150 -14.66 -2.58 -5.35
CA LYS A 150 -13.35 -2.73 -5.99
C LYS A 150 -12.33 -1.78 -5.38
N ILE A 151 -11.25 -2.36 -4.85
CA ILE A 151 -10.15 -1.63 -4.22
C ILE A 151 -8.92 -1.76 -5.09
N LEU A 152 -8.37 -0.64 -5.53
CA LEU A 152 -7.11 -0.59 -6.27
C LEU A 152 -6.00 -0.06 -5.35
N ASN A 153 -5.04 -0.92 -5.04
CA ASN A 153 -3.82 -0.53 -4.34
C ASN A 153 -2.69 -0.38 -5.36
N LEU A 154 -2.35 0.87 -5.68
CA LEU A 154 -1.22 1.21 -6.55
C LEU A 154 0.11 1.22 -5.79
N ASN A 155 0.09 1.34 -4.46
CA ASN A 155 1.28 1.56 -3.63
C ASN A 155 2.28 2.53 -4.30
N ASP A 156 3.49 2.12 -4.66
CA ASP A 156 4.52 2.95 -5.29
C ASP A 156 4.43 3.05 -6.81
N CYS A 157 3.48 2.32 -7.43
CA CYS A 157 3.39 2.19 -8.88
C CYS A 157 3.27 3.55 -9.59
N PRO A 158 4.15 3.84 -10.55
CA PRO A 158 4.16 5.10 -11.26
C PRO A 158 3.14 5.10 -12.40
N LEU A 159 1.92 5.53 -12.13
CA LEU A 159 0.94 5.91 -13.15
C LEU A 159 0.94 7.44 -13.26
N ARG A 160 1.66 7.99 -14.23
CA ARG A 160 2.00 9.41 -14.28
C ARG A 160 1.30 10.17 -15.40
N THR A 161 1.07 9.53 -16.55
CA THR A 161 0.51 10.19 -17.71
C THR A 161 -0.95 9.82 -17.92
N GLU A 162 -1.71 10.75 -18.51
CA GLU A 162 -3.11 10.51 -18.89
C GLU A 162 -3.28 9.24 -19.72
N VAL A 163 -2.38 9.02 -20.69
CA VAL A 163 -2.43 7.85 -21.58
C VAL A 163 -2.27 6.55 -20.82
N GLU A 164 -1.28 6.47 -19.91
CA GLU A 164 -1.05 5.31 -19.06
C GLU A 164 -2.26 5.03 -18.15
N ILE A 165 -2.77 6.08 -17.50
CA ILE A 165 -3.89 5.95 -16.56
C ILE A 165 -5.16 5.50 -17.29
N LYS A 166 -5.48 6.09 -18.45
CA LYS A 166 -6.65 5.69 -19.27
C LYS A 166 -6.52 4.26 -19.79
N LYS A 167 -5.34 3.85 -20.24
CA LYS A 167 -5.10 2.47 -20.66
C LYS A 167 -5.27 1.50 -19.48
N PHE A 168 -4.77 1.87 -18.32
CA PHE A 168 -4.88 1.06 -17.11
C PHE A 168 -6.33 0.99 -16.62
N GLN A 169 -7.08 2.09 -16.71
CA GLN A 169 -8.51 2.13 -16.39
C GLN A 169 -9.34 1.15 -17.22
N GLN A 170 -8.98 0.96 -18.51
CA GLN A 170 -9.63 -0.06 -19.35
C GLN A 170 -9.43 -1.48 -18.84
N LEU A 171 -8.29 -1.74 -18.19
CA LEU A 171 -7.97 -3.06 -17.60
C LEU A 171 -8.69 -3.28 -16.26
N VAL A 172 -8.69 -2.27 -15.37
CA VAL A 172 -9.22 -2.42 -14.00
C VAL A 172 -10.73 -2.10 -13.89
N GLY A 173 -11.26 -1.33 -14.85
CA GLY A 173 -12.66 -0.87 -14.84
C GLY A 173 -12.92 0.19 -13.76
N ASN A 174 -14.16 0.25 -13.28
CA ASN A 174 -14.53 1.17 -12.20
C ASN A 174 -13.92 0.72 -10.88
N VAL A 175 -13.44 1.67 -10.10
CA VAL A 175 -12.78 1.47 -8.80
C VAL A 175 -13.54 2.27 -7.74
N ASP A 176 -13.82 1.67 -6.59
CA ASP A 176 -14.49 2.38 -5.49
C ASP A 176 -13.46 3.09 -4.59
N LEU A 177 -12.34 2.42 -4.30
CA LEU A 177 -11.28 2.95 -3.45
C LEU A 177 -9.93 2.85 -4.14
N LEU A 178 -9.20 3.96 -4.18
CA LEU A 178 -7.82 4.05 -4.65
C LEU A 178 -6.86 4.30 -3.50
N LEU A 179 -5.80 3.48 -3.40
CA LEU A 179 -4.66 3.68 -2.52
C LEU A 179 -3.44 4.01 -3.38
N THR A 180 -2.78 5.15 -3.13
CA THR A 180 -1.68 5.61 -3.98
C THR A 180 -0.67 6.48 -3.24
N GLN A 181 0.59 6.42 -3.65
CA GLN A 181 1.72 7.11 -3.03
C GLN A 181 1.58 8.63 -3.09
N PHE A 182 1.85 9.33 -1.96
CA PHE A 182 1.67 10.77 -1.86
C PHE A 182 2.96 11.59 -1.67
N SER A 183 4.11 10.95 -1.44
CA SER A 183 5.38 11.66 -1.30
C SER A 183 6.49 10.96 -2.07
N TYR A 184 7.59 11.65 -2.32
CA TYR A 184 8.76 11.01 -2.92
C TYR A 184 9.47 10.13 -1.87
N ALA A 185 10.07 9.06 -2.37
CA ALA A 185 10.69 8.02 -1.56
C ALA A 185 12.08 7.61 -2.08
N ALA A 186 12.71 8.44 -2.90
CA ALA A 186 14.04 8.19 -3.43
C ALA A 186 14.88 9.47 -3.35
N TRP A 187 16.19 9.35 -3.55
CA TRP A 187 17.08 10.51 -3.60
C TRP A 187 16.60 11.53 -4.63
N LYS A 188 16.48 12.79 -4.22
CA LYS A 188 15.99 13.93 -5.00
C LYS A 188 16.93 15.13 -4.87
N GLY A 189 18.17 14.91 -5.29
CA GLY A 189 19.18 15.94 -5.29
C GLY A 189 19.96 16.07 -3.98
N SER A 190 21.03 16.82 -4.01
CA SER A 190 21.89 17.14 -2.88
C SER A 190 21.21 18.10 -1.89
N LYS A 191 21.85 18.37 -0.75
CA LYS A 191 21.32 19.24 0.32
C LYS A 191 20.89 20.63 -0.20
N ASN A 192 21.62 21.17 -1.16
CA ASN A 192 21.36 22.51 -1.71
C ASN A 192 20.27 22.52 -2.79
N GLU A 193 19.89 21.36 -3.34
CA GLU A 193 18.94 21.25 -4.46
C GLU A 193 17.49 21.09 -3.95
N LYS A 194 17.06 21.98 -3.06
CA LYS A 194 15.70 21.99 -2.48
C LYS A 194 14.59 22.05 -3.53
N ASN A 195 14.84 22.72 -4.66
CA ASN A 195 13.85 22.85 -5.73
C ASN A 195 13.54 21.50 -6.39
N LEU A 196 14.52 20.61 -6.54
CA LEU A 196 14.27 19.26 -7.10
C LEU A 196 13.34 18.45 -6.19
N ARG A 197 13.54 18.57 -4.86
CA ARG A 197 12.65 17.93 -3.88
C ARG A 197 11.24 18.50 -3.89
N LEU A 198 11.11 19.83 -4.01
CA LEU A 198 9.81 20.49 -4.11
C LEU A 198 9.07 20.08 -5.39
N ILE A 199 9.76 20.05 -6.53
CA ILE A 199 9.19 19.57 -7.80
C ILE A 199 8.68 18.12 -7.62
N SER A 200 9.51 17.23 -7.08
CA SER A 200 9.15 15.82 -6.88
C SER A 200 7.97 15.63 -5.90
N ALA A 201 7.88 16.46 -4.86
CA ALA A 201 6.74 16.45 -3.94
C ALA A 201 5.44 16.88 -4.65
N ASN A 202 5.50 17.93 -5.45
CA ASN A 202 4.34 18.43 -6.20
C ASN A 202 3.91 17.44 -7.31
N GLU A 203 4.86 16.77 -7.96
CA GLU A 203 4.56 15.70 -8.93
C GLU A 203 3.73 14.58 -8.32
N LYS A 204 4.00 14.18 -7.07
CA LYS A 204 3.22 13.14 -6.37
C LYS A 204 1.78 13.59 -6.14
N ILE A 205 1.55 14.84 -5.75
CA ILE A 205 0.19 15.39 -5.61
C ILE A 205 -0.51 15.42 -6.98
N LYS A 206 0.17 15.93 -8.02
CA LYS A 206 -0.36 15.94 -9.39
C LYS A 206 -0.74 14.53 -9.85
N ASN A 207 0.09 13.52 -9.58
CA ASN A 207 -0.21 12.15 -9.96
C ASN A 207 -1.51 11.64 -9.30
N ILE A 208 -1.74 11.95 -8.02
CA ILE A 208 -2.99 11.58 -7.34
C ILE A 208 -4.19 12.27 -8.02
N VAL A 209 -4.08 13.57 -8.33
CA VAL A 209 -5.15 14.33 -9.01
C VAL A 209 -5.46 13.73 -10.37
N ASP A 210 -4.43 13.41 -11.16
CA ASP A 210 -4.62 12.79 -12.48
C ASP A 210 -5.21 11.38 -12.37
N GLN A 211 -4.73 10.57 -11.42
CA GLN A 211 -5.28 9.25 -11.14
C GLN A 211 -6.75 9.33 -10.71
N TYR A 212 -7.10 10.26 -9.82
CA TYR A 212 -8.49 10.50 -9.41
C TYR A 212 -9.37 10.88 -10.60
N LYS A 213 -8.89 11.79 -11.44
CA LYS A 213 -9.61 12.29 -12.64
C LYS A 213 -9.91 11.16 -13.64
N TYR A 214 -8.96 10.26 -13.89
CA TYR A 214 -9.06 9.30 -14.99
C TYR A 214 -9.48 7.89 -14.55
N LEU A 215 -9.13 7.44 -13.32
CA LEU A 215 -9.62 6.19 -12.75
C LEU A 215 -11.01 6.34 -12.15
N LYS A 216 -11.38 7.58 -11.75
CA LYS A 216 -12.69 7.95 -11.17
C LYS A 216 -13.07 7.09 -9.95
N PRO A 217 -12.18 6.91 -8.96
CA PRO A 217 -12.57 6.24 -7.72
C PRO A 217 -13.58 7.08 -6.94
N LYS A 218 -14.41 6.45 -6.11
CA LYS A 218 -15.28 7.19 -5.18
C LYS A 218 -14.46 7.91 -4.12
N LYS A 219 -13.37 7.27 -3.65
CA LYS A 219 -12.47 7.80 -2.59
C LYS A 219 -11.00 7.50 -2.89
N VAL A 220 -10.13 8.32 -2.32
CA VAL A 220 -8.67 8.10 -2.33
C VAL A 220 -8.16 8.04 -0.90
N ILE A 221 -7.29 7.07 -0.60
CA ILE A 221 -6.45 7.07 0.59
C ILE A 221 -5.02 7.33 0.13
N PRO A 222 -4.44 8.51 0.44
CA PRO A 222 -2.99 8.73 0.29
C PRO A 222 -2.22 7.71 1.12
N PHE A 223 -1.23 7.02 0.48
CA PHE A 223 -0.71 5.76 0.97
C PHE A 223 0.79 5.63 0.69
N ALA A 224 1.45 4.60 1.19
CA ALA A 224 2.84 4.23 0.88
C ALA A 224 3.86 5.39 0.94
N SER A 225 3.72 6.28 1.94
CA SER A 225 4.64 7.42 2.14
C SER A 225 4.75 7.85 3.61
N TYR A 226 4.35 7.01 4.56
CA TYR A 226 4.39 7.31 6.00
C TYR A 226 5.76 7.01 6.60
N ILE A 227 6.80 7.62 6.00
CA ILE A 227 8.21 7.46 6.37
C ILE A 227 8.91 8.81 6.53
N TYR A 228 10.06 8.77 7.18
CA TYR A 228 11.03 9.86 7.13
C TYR A 228 12.44 9.35 6.84
N PHE A 229 13.25 10.19 6.23
CA PHE A 229 14.66 9.94 6.01
C PHE A 229 15.40 10.08 7.34
N SER A 230 15.96 8.99 7.85
CA SER A 230 16.41 8.87 9.23
C SER A 230 17.93 8.85 9.43
N ASN A 231 18.70 8.75 8.35
CA ASN A 231 20.17 8.79 8.41
C ASN A 231 20.67 10.24 8.30
N GLU A 232 21.74 10.59 9.01
CA GLU A 232 22.34 11.94 8.96
C GLU A 232 22.65 12.40 7.53
N MET A 233 23.08 11.48 6.68
CA MET A 233 23.43 11.76 5.27
C MET A 233 22.20 12.08 4.39
N ASN A 234 21.01 11.66 4.77
CA ASN A 234 19.80 11.87 3.98
C ASN A 234 18.69 12.64 4.72
N PHE A 235 18.89 13.00 5.99
CA PHE A 235 17.88 13.67 6.82
C PHE A 235 17.36 14.97 6.18
N TYR A 236 18.20 15.69 5.44
CA TYR A 236 17.81 16.90 4.70
C TYR A 236 16.71 16.65 3.67
N MET A 237 16.54 15.41 3.23
CA MET A 237 15.47 15.02 2.28
C MET A 237 14.06 15.18 2.86
N ASN A 238 13.93 15.33 4.18
CA ASN A 238 12.63 15.57 4.82
C ASN A 238 12.10 17.00 4.61
N ASP A 239 12.95 17.92 4.13
CA ASP A 239 12.63 19.36 4.06
C ASP A 239 11.48 19.71 3.09
N LYS A 240 11.20 18.83 2.11
CA LYS A 240 10.15 19.01 1.10
C LYS A 240 9.28 17.77 0.91
N SER A 241 9.46 16.73 1.73
CA SER A 241 8.55 15.57 1.68
C SER A 241 7.13 16.01 2.05
N ASN A 242 6.13 15.53 1.30
CA ASN A 242 4.74 15.78 1.62
C ASN A 242 4.38 15.11 2.94
N LYS A 243 3.68 15.84 3.81
CA LYS A 243 3.18 15.35 5.10
C LYS A 243 1.70 15.01 5.00
N PRO A 244 1.20 14.04 5.77
CA PRO A 244 -0.19 13.57 5.65
C PRO A 244 -1.24 14.68 5.67
N LEU A 245 -1.17 15.62 6.63
CA LEU A 245 -2.13 16.74 6.75
C LEU A 245 -2.06 17.70 5.56
N GLU A 246 -0.85 18.09 5.14
CA GLU A 246 -0.66 18.97 4.00
C GLU A 246 -1.20 18.35 2.70
N VAL A 247 -1.10 17.03 2.57
CA VAL A 247 -1.61 16.27 1.42
C VAL A 247 -3.13 16.36 1.35
N ILE A 248 -3.83 16.12 2.46
CA ILE A 248 -5.30 16.20 2.50
C ILE A 248 -5.78 17.60 2.12
N GLU A 249 -5.16 18.65 2.63
CA GLU A 249 -5.49 20.03 2.29
C GLU A 249 -5.27 20.32 0.78
N LYS A 250 -4.11 19.91 0.24
CA LYS A 250 -3.79 20.06 -1.18
C LYS A 250 -4.77 19.29 -2.07
N LEU A 251 -5.12 18.06 -1.72
CA LEU A 251 -6.06 17.24 -2.49
C LEU A 251 -7.47 17.80 -2.44
N LYS A 252 -7.92 18.26 -1.28
CA LYS A 252 -9.21 18.93 -1.10
C LYS A 252 -9.31 20.19 -1.96
N SER A 253 -8.25 21.01 -2.02
CA SER A 253 -8.20 22.21 -2.88
C SER A 253 -8.28 21.89 -4.38
N GLN A 254 -7.98 20.64 -4.78
CA GLN A 254 -8.08 20.13 -6.16
C GLN A 254 -9.37 19.31 -6.39
N ASN A 255 -10.35 19.37 -5.48
CA ASN A 255 -11.61 18.63 -5.53
C ASN A 255 -11.43 17.10 -5.57
N VAL A 256 -10.37 16.57 -4.96
CA VAL A 256 -10.16 15.13 -4.78
C VAL A 256 -10.81 14.70 -3.46
N ASP A 257 -11.73 13.75 -3.51
CA ASP A 257 -12.34 13.16 -2.32
C ASP A 257 -11.38 12.16 -1.68
N ALA A 258 -10.53 12.66 -0.78
CA ALA A 258 -9.49 11.91 -0.12
C ALA A 258 -9.66 11.90 1.40
N VAL A 259 -9.25 10.79 2.03
CA VAL A 259 -9.22 10.62 3.49
C VAL A 259 -7.89 10.04 3.93
N ILE A 260 -7.41 10.40 5.12
CA ILE A 260 -6.31 9.71 5.80
C ILE A 260 -6.84 8.99 7.02
N LEU A 261 -6.28 7.82 7.26
CA LEU A 261 -6.59 6.99 8.43
C LEU A 261 -5.37 6.97 9.35
N LYS A 262 -5.60 6.84 10.66
CA LYS A 262 -4.52 6.56 11.61
C LYS A 262 -4.29 5.04 11.75
N PRO A 263 -3.12 4.59 12.21
CA PRO A 263 -2.87 3.18 12.49
C PRO A 263 -3.93 2.57 13.40
N GLY A 264 -4.46 1.40 13.01
CA GLY A 264 -5.54 0.70 13.70
C GLY A 264 -6.96 1.21 13.41
N GLU A 265 -7.11 2.26 12.61
CA GLU A 265 -8.43 2.73 12.23
C GLU A 265 -9.04 1.83 11.16
N THR A 266 -10.24 1.30 11.46
CA THR A 266 -11.05 0.50 10.54
C THR A 266 -12.28 1.29 10.12
N GLN A 267 -12.56 1.31 8.81
CA GLN A 267 -13.78 1.89 8.26
C GLN A 267 -14.39 0.99 7.18
N GLU A 268 -15.71 1.07 7.03
CA GLU A 268 -16.43 0.47 5.91
C GLU A 268 -16.24 1.32 4.66
N ILE A 269 -15.96 0.71 3.51
CA ILE A 269 -15.63 1.42 2.27
C ILE A 269 -16.78 2.30 1.78
N ASP A 270 -18.02 1.82 1.84
CA ASP A 270 -19.17 2.56 1.32
C ASP A 270 -19.53 3.81 2.14
N THR A 271 -19.12 3.84 3.41
CA THR A 271 -19.34 4.97 4.32
C THR A 271 -18.06 5.68 4.73
N LEU A 272 -16.96 5.41 4.01
CA LEU A 272 -15.63 5.94 4.30
C LEU A 272 -15.64 7.48 4.33
N LYS A 273 -15.22 8.05 5.45
CA LYS A 273 -15.18 9.49 5.68
C LYS A 273 -13.97 9.89 6.52
N GLN A 274 -13.58 11.17 6.42
CA GLN A 274 -12.50 11.69 7.23
C GLN A 274 -12.87 11.68 8.72
N ASN A 275 -12.08 10.99 9.52
CA ASN A 275 -12.19 10.99 10.96
C ASN A 275 -11.35 12.13 11.54
N PRO A 276 -11.91 13.06 12.34
CA PRO A 276 -11.15 14.13 12.99
C PRO A 276 -9.96 13.61 13.82
N ALA A 277 -10.13 12.49 14.55
CA ALA A 277 -9.06 11.88 15.33
C ALA A 277 -7.87 11.40 14.50
N SER A 278 -8.04 11.12 13.20
CA SER A 278 -6.94 10.80 12.30
C SER A 278 -6.18 12.04 11.82
N LEU A 279 -6.87 13.16 11.70
CA LEU A 279 -6.21 14.47 11.45
C LEU A 279 -5.39 14.92 12.66
N GLU A 280 -5.89 14.72 13.86
CA GLU A 280 -5.18 15.06 15.11
C GLU A 280 -3.97 14.15 15.36
N PHE A 281 -4.02 12.90 14.87
CA PHE A 281 -2.94 11.93 15.03
C PHE A 281 -1.72 12.28 14.16
N TRP A 282 -1.92 12.74 12.93
CA TRP A 282 -0.87 13.03 11.96
C TRP A 282 -0.39 14.49 12.00
#